data_55be5bd4df6504ddb2c153bba6db02ed
#
_entry.id   55be5bd4df6504ddb2c153bba6db02ed
#
_cell.length_a   1.000
_cell.length_b   1.000
_cell.length_c   1.000
_cell.angle_alpha   90.00
_cell.angle_beta   90.00
_cell.angle_gamma   90.00
#
_symmetry.space_group_name_H-M   'P 1'
#
loop_
_entity.id
_entity.type
_entity.pdbx_description
1 polymer ?
#
loop_
_entity_poly.entity_id
_entity_poly.type
_entity_poly.pdbx_seq_one_letter_code
_entity_poly.pdbx_strand_id
1 'polypeptide(L)'
;LYLLRNDAKHPGSWGLPGGKVEPGETLLGGMERECIEELGSFPTYQKLIPIEKFTSADGDFVYHTFVCVVDAEFVPVLNNEHLGYAWIDSGTWPRPMHPGLWSTVNMEAVQDKILRVEQDLAR
;
A
#
# COMPACT_ATOMS: atom_id res chain seq x y z
N LEU A 1 -1.79 -4.83 5.30
CA LEU A 1 -1.01 -3.99 6.22
C LEU A 1 -1.29 -2.51 5.95
N TYR A 2 -1.66 -1.80 7.00
CA TYR A 2 -1.88 -0.36 6.98
C TYR A 2 -0.92 0.32 7.94
N LEU A 3 -0.52 1.55 7.60
CA LEU A 3 0.39 2.36 8.42
C LEU A 3 -0.33 3.63 8.88
N LEU A 4 -0.18 3.97 10.15
CA LEU A 4 -0.73 5.20 10.74
C LEU A 4 0.23 6.36 10.48
N ARG A 5 -0.21 7.33 9.70
CA ARG A 5 0.62 8.44 9.22
C ARG A 5 0.88 9.48 10.29
N ASN A 6 2.08 10.05 10.23
CA ASN A 6 2.55 11.14 11.09
C ASN A 6 3.15 12.29 10.26
N ASP A 7 2.71 12.45 9.02
CA ASP A 7 3.18 13.53 8.16
C ASP A 7 2.32 14.80 8.31
N ALA A 8 2.81 15.91 7.75
CA ALA A 8 2.14 17.20 7.90
C ALA A 8 0.83 17.32 7.12
N LYS A 9 0.67 16.54 6.04
CA LYS A 9 -0.50 16.64 5.15
C LYS A 9 -1.71 15.90 5.67
N HIS A 10 -1.51 14.67 6.16
CA HIS A 10 -2.59 13.79 6.58
C HIS A 10 -2.24 13.05 7.88
N PRO A 11 -1.91 13.79 8.97
CA PRO A 11 -1.54 13.15 10.23
C PRO A 11 -2.72 12.40 10.82
N GLY A 12 -2.45 11.24 11.43
CA GLY A 12 -3.48 10.42 12.07
C GLY A 12 -4.38 9.64 11.11
N SER A 13 -4.11 9.67 9.81
CA SER A 13 -4.84 8.84 8.84
C SER A 13 -4.06 7.57 8.51
N TRP A 14 -4.78 6.54 8.12
CA TRP A 14 -4.21 5.26 7.72
C TRP A 14 -3.90 5.25 6.23
N GLY A 15 -2.71 4.78 5.87
CA GLY A 15 -2.26 4.67 4.51
C GLY A 15 -1.56 3.34 4.24
N LEU A 16 -1.09 3.17 3.02
CA LEU A 16 -0.31 2.01 2.60
C LEU A 16 1.18 2.34 2.63
N PRO A 17 2.06 1.32 2.79
CA PRO A 17 3.48 1.53 2.54
C PRO A 17 3.71 1.89 1.08
N GLY A 18 4.64 2.82 0.83
CA GLY A 18 5.00 3.23 -0.52
C GLY A 18 5.34 4.71 -0.62
N GLY A 19 5.68 5.15 -1.81
CA GLY A 19 6.04 6.53 -2.08
C GLY A 19 6.30 6.75 -3.56
N LYS A 20 6.92 7.88 -3.89
CA LYS A 20 7.22 8.25 -5.27
C LYS A 20 8.36 7.44 -5.83
N VAL A 21 8.24 7.05 -7.09
CA VAL A 21 9.37 6.55 -7.88
C VAL A 21 10.24 7.76 -8.26
N GLU A 22 11.52 7.67 -7.93
CA GLU A 22 12.48 8.74 -8.23
C GLU A 22 13.05 8.59 -9.65
N PRO A 23 13.61 9.69 -10.24
CA PRO A 23 14.25 9.61 -11.55
C PRO A 23 15.34 8.53 -11.57
N GLY A 24 15.31 7.70 -12.61
CA GLY A 24 16.26 6.61 -12.77
C GLY A 24 15.90 5.30 -12.07
N GLU A 25 14.87 5.30 -11.22
CA GLU A 25 14.38 4.09 -10.59
C GLU A 25 13.35 3.36 -11.48
N THR A 26 13.34 2.02 -11.38
CA THR A 26 12.20 1.24 -11.87
C THR A 26 11.04 1.33 -10.87
N LEU A 27 9.84 0.97 -11.30
CA LEU A 27 8.68 0.92 -10.42
C LEU A 27 8.92 -0.02 -9.22
N LEU A 28 9.43 -1.21 -9.48
CA LEU A 28 9.74 -2.19 -8.43
C LEU A 28 10.87 -1.70 -7.51
N GLY A 29 11.91 -1.10 -8.07
CA GLY A 29 13.02 -0.54 -7.31
C GLY A 29 12.59 0.59 -6.37
N GLY A 30 11.73 1.47 -6.84
CA GLY A 30 11.17 2.55 -6.01
C GLY A 30 10.29 2.01 -4.88
N MET A 31 9.46 1.02 -5.16
CA MET A 31 8.63 0.37 -4.15
C MET A 31 9.49 -0.34 -3.10
N GLU A 32 10.52 -1.06 -3.51
CA GLU A 32 11.46 -1.73 -2.60
C GLU A 32 12.15 -0.72 -1.69
N ARG A 33 12.66 0.38 -2.24
CA ARG A 33 13.31 1.44 -1.48
C ARG A 33 12.38 2.04 -0.43
N GLU A 34 11.16 2.41 -0.82
CA GLU A 34 10.18 3.00 0.10
C GLU A 34 9.78 2.01 1.20
N CYS A 35 9.59 0.74 0.87
CA CYS A 35 9.28 -0.28 1.87
C CYS A 35 10.43 -0.49 2.86
N ILE A 36 11.66 -0.48 2.40
CA ILE A 36 12.83 -0.56 3.29
C ILE A 36 12.87 0.63 4.24
N GLU A 37 12.61 1.84 3.75
CA GLU A 37 12.57 3.05 4.57
C GLU A 37 11.44 3.02 5.60
N GLU A 38 10.26 2.57 5.20
CA GLU A 38 9.05 2.63 6.03
C GLU A 38 8.82 1.41 6.91
N LEU A 39 9.27 0.23 6.49
CA LEU A 39 9.04 -1.04 7.18
C LEU A 39 10.29 -1.67 7.76
N GLY A 40 11.47 -1.11 7.45
CA GLY A 40 12.77 -1.66 7.84
C GLY A 40 13.31 -2.71 6.87
N SER A 41 12.47 -3.31 6.06
CA SER A 41 12.85 -4.27 5.03
C SER A 41 11.77 -4.39 3.96
N PHE A 42 12.14 -4.91 2.80
CA PHE A 42 11.15 -5.37 1.82
C PHE A 42 10.79 -6.82 2.19
N PRO A 43 9.50 -7.12 2.44
CA PRO A 43 9.14 -8.47 2.88
C PRO A 43 9.37 -9.50 1.77
N THR A 44 9.72 -10.71 2.18
CA THR A 44 9.72 -11.86 1.26
C THR A 44 8.28 -12.15 0.86
N TYR A 45 8.01 -12.22 -0.43
CA TYR A 45 6.66 -12.38 -0.93
C TYR A 45 6.54 -13.57 -1.89
N GLN A 46 5.35 -14.16 -1.95
CA GLN A 46 5.00 -15.21 -2.90
C GLN A 46 4.57 -14.65 -4.24
N LYS A 47 3.78 -13.57 -4.20
CA LYS A 47 3.20 -12.93 -5.38
C LYS A 47 3.15 -11.43 -5.18
N LEU A 48 3.33 -10.70 -6.27
CA LEU A 48 3.14 -9.26 -6.35
C LEU A 48 2.18 -8.97 -7.50
N ILE A 49 0.97 -8.54 -7.17
CA ILE A 49 -0.13 -8.46 -8.13
C ILE A 49 -0.55 -7.01 -8.30
N PRO A 50 -0.41 -6.40 -9.50
CA PRO A 50 -0.88 -5.05 -9.73
C PRO A 50 -2.41 -5.00 -9.72
N ILE A 51 -2.98 -4.03 -9.02
CA ILE A 51 -4.44 -3.87 -8.92
C ILE A 51 -4.95 -2.55 -9.43
N GLU A 52 -4.13 -1.49 -9.42
CA GLU A 52 -4.54 -0.18 -9.91
C GLU A 52 -3.36 0.61 -10.43
N LYS A 53 -3.62 1.41 -11.47
CA LYS A 53 -2.77 2.50 -11.92
C LYS A 53 -3.63 3.76 -11.96
N PHE A 54 -3.34 4.71 -11.11
CA PHE A 54 -3.97 6.03 -11.08
C PHE A 54 -3.10 7.03 -11.81
N THR A 55 -3.69 7.82 -12.69
CA THR A 55 -3.03 8.95 -13.34
C THR A 55 -3.85 10.20 -13.08
N SER A 56 -3.22 11.26 -12.58
CA SER A 56 -3.90 12.54 -12.37
C SER A 56 -4.36 13.16 -13.69
N ALA A 57 -5.32 14.09 -13.62
CA ALA A 57 -5.90 14.73 -14.81
C ALA A 57 -4.86 15.45 -15.67
N ASP A 58 -3.82 16.01 -15.05
CA ASP A 58 -2.71 16.69 -15.74
C ASP A 58 -1.62 15.73 -16.24
N GLY A 59 -1.70 14.44 -15.87
CA GLY A 59 -0.70 13.43 -16.25
C GLY A 59 0.60 13.47 -15.47
N ASP A 60 0.80 14.45 -14.59
CA ASP A 60 2.04 14.63 -13.85
C ASP A 60 2.21 13.67 -12.68
N PHE A 61 1.12 13.10 -12.19
CA PHE A 61 1.13 12.19 -11.06
C PHE A 61 0.60 10.82 -11.48
N VAL A 62 1.43 9.79 -11.32
CA VAL A 62 1.06 8.40 -11.58
C VAL A 62 1.30 7.58 -10.31
N TYR A 63 0.29 6.83 -9.90
CA TYR A 63 0.34 6.01 -8.69
C TYR A 63 -0.05 4.57 -8.99
N HIS A 64 0.82 3.64 -8.60
CA HIS A 64 0.59 2.20 -8.79
C HIS A 64 0.32 1.53 -7.45
N THR A 65 -0.70 0.70 -7.40
CA THR A 65 -1.06 -0.08 -6.22
C THR A 65 -0.97 -1.57 -6.52
N PHE A 66 -0.37 -2.31 -5.59
CA PHE A 66 -0.16 -3.76 -5.70
C PHE A 66 -0.72 -4.47 -4.48
N VAL A 67 -1.09 -5.72 -4.65
CA VAL A 67 -1.22 -6.68 -3.56
C VAL A 67 0.08 -7.47 -3.48
N CYS A 68 0.72 -7.42 -2.32
CA CYS A 68 1.92 -8.19 -2.02
C CYS A 68 1.52 -9.33 -1.08
N VAL A 69 1.59 -10.56 -1.58
CA VAL A 69 1.21 -11.75 -0.80
C VAL A 69 2.43 -12.25 -0.05
N VAL A 70 2.35 -12.24 1.28
CA VAL A 70 3.42 -12.69 2.17
C VAL A 70 2.99 -13.97 2.91
N ASP A 71 3.95 -14.76 3.39
CA ASP A 71 3.67 -16.03 4.07
C ASP A 71 3.00 -15.84 5.44
N ALA A 72 3.34 -14.76 6.13
CA ALA A 72 2.84 -14.49 7.47
C ALA A 72 2.88 -12.99 7.73
N GLU A 73 2.05 -12.54 8.67
CA GLU A 73 2.15 -11.20 9.21
C GLU A 73 3.54 -10.99 9.83
N PHE A 74 4.06 -9.79 9.70
CA PHE A 74 5.34 -9.42 10.29
C PHE A 74 5.20 -8.10 11.06
N VAL A 75 6.16 -7.84 11.95
CA VAL A 75 6.24 -6.59 12.69
C VAL A 75 7.18 -5.64 11.95
N PRO A 76 6.68 -4.55 11.37
CA PRO A 76 7.54 -3.60 10.69
C PRO A 76 8.37 -2.78 11.68
N VAL A 77 9.55 -2.34 11.23
CA VAL A 77 10.37 -1.36 11.95
C VAL A 77 10.06 0.01 11.34
N LEU A 78 9.21 0.77 12.01
CA LEU A 78 8.72 2.05 11.52
C LEU A 78 9.75 3.16 11.66
N ASN A 79 9.74 4.10 10.72
CA ASN A 79 10.47 5.36 10.83
C ASN A 79 9.56 6.46 11.43
N ASN A 80 10.03 7.71 11.48
CA ASN A 80 9.29 8.81 12.09
C ASN A 80 8.09 9.31 11.24
N GLU A 81 7.90 8.81 10.04
CA GLU A 81 6.75 9.14 9.19
C GLU A 81 5.48 8.39 9.58
N HIS A 82 5.60 7.35 10.38
CA HIS A 82 4.49 6.50 10.80
C HIS A 82 4.55 6.22 12.30
N LEU A 83 3.39 6.29 12.96
CA LEU A 83 3.24 6.08 14.41
C LEU A 83 2.84 4.66 14.77
N GLY A 84 2.28 3.91 13.85
CA GLY A 84 1.78 2.57 14.12
C GLY A 84 1.44 1.81 12.85
N TYR A 85 1.06 0.55 13.04
CA TYR A 85 0.66 -0.32 11.95
C TYR A 85 -0.48 -1.23 12.39
N ALA A 86 -1.19 -1.78 11.39
CA ALA A 86 -2.22 -2.78 11.65
C ALA A 86 -2.36 -3.72 10.46
N TRP A 87 -2.51 -5.00 10.74
CA TRP A 87 -2.95 -6.01 9.81
C TRP A 87 -4.45 -6.15 9.94
N ILE A 88 -5.19 -5.77 8.91
CA ILE A 88 -6.65 -5.68 8.97
C ILE A 88 -7.24 -6.49 7.82
N ASP A 89 -8.32 -7.21 8.09
CA ASP A 89 -9.03 -7.98 7.09
C ASP A 89 -9.55 -7.07 5.97
N SER A 90 -9.55 -7.62 4.77
CA SER A 90 -10.08 -6.91 3.62
C SER A 90 -11.55 -6.60 3.81
N GLY A 91 -12.21 -5.75 3.64
CA GLY A 91 -13.62 -5.46 3.94
C GLY A 91 -13.86 -4.74 5.26
N THR A 92 -12.83 -4.64 6.10
CA THR A 92 -12.88 -3.85 7.34
C THR A 92 -11.80 -2.78 7.26
N TRP A 93 -12.18 -1.58 6.81
CA TRP A 93 -11.21 -0.50 6.59
C TRP A 93 -10.87 0.20 7.90
N PRO A 94 -9.58 0.53 8.13
CA PRO A 94 -9.20 1.40 9.26
C PRO A 94 -9.69 2.82 8.98
N ARG A 95 -10.02 3.57 10.03
CA ARG A 95 -10.48 4.96 9.91
C ARG A 95 -9.74 5.88 10.87
N PRO A 96 -9.49 7.13 10.48
CA PRO A 96 -9.70 7.70 9.14
C PRO A 96 -8.64 7.20 8.14
N MET A 97 -9.02 7.11 6.88
CA MET A 97 -8.10 6.72 5.80
C MET A 97 -7.58 7.95 5.06
N HIS A 98 -6.34 7.83 4.57
CA HIS A 98 -5.82 8.80 3.61
C HIS A 98 -6.80 8.92 2.42
N PRO A 99 -7.12 10.15 1.94
CA PRO A 99 -8.12 10.34 0.90
C PRO A 99 -7.87 9.54 -0.39
N GLY A 100 -6.62 9.45 -0.83
CA GLY A 100 -6.27 8.67 -2.01
C GLY A 100 -6.52 7.17 -1.82
N LEU A 101 -6.21 6.64 -0.65
CA LEU A 101 -6.49 5.25 -0.33
C LEU A 101 -8.00 4.99 -0.23
N TRP A 102 -8.74 5.89 0.39
CA TRP A 102 -10.20 5.82 0.44
C TRP A 102 -10.80 5.69 -0.95
N SER A 103 -10.36 6.54 -1.89
CA SER A 103 -10.83 6.48 -3.28
C SER A 103 -10.50 5.15 -3.93
N THR A 104 -9.30 4.64 -3.75
CA THR A 104 -8.85 3.36 -4.33
C THR A 104 -9.68 2.19 -3.81
N VAL A 105 -9.85 2.04 -2.50
CA VAL A 105 -10.55 0.88 -1.93
C VAL A 105 -12.05 0.92 -2.15
N ASN A 106 -12.62 2.07 -2.51
CA ASN A 106 -14.04 2.19 -2.84
C ASN A 106 -14.35 1.95 -4.32
N MET A 107 -13.35 1.75 -5.15
CA MET A 107 -13.56 1.35 -6.54
C MET A 107 -14.00 -0.11 -6.61
N GLU A 108 -15.12 -0.37 -7.26
CA GLU A 108 -15.64 -1.73 -7.44
C GLU A 108 -14.63 -2.64 -8.13
N ALA A 109 -13.95 -2.12 -9.17
CA ALA A 109 -12.93 -2.89 -9.88
C ALA A 109 -11.75 -3.30 -8.99
N VAL A 110 -11.35 -2.45 -8.05
CA VAL A 110 -10.30 -2.76 -7.08
C VAL A 110 -10.78 -3.81 -6.08
N GLN A 111 -11.99 -3.65 -5.56
CA GLN A 111 -12.59 -4.62 -4.64
C GLN A 111 -12.71 -6.00 -5.27
N ASP A 112 -13.13 -6.08 -6.52
CA ASP A 112 -13.24 -7.33 -7.27
C ASP A 112 -11.88 -8.01 -7.46
N LYS A 113 -10.82 -7.25 -7.74
CA LYS A 113 -9.47 -7.79 -7.87
C LYS A 113 -8.95 -8.34 -6.54
N ILE A 114 -9.17 -7.63 -5.45
CA ILE A 114 -8.77 -8.10 -4.10
C ILE A 114 -9.51 -9.39 -3.76
N LEU A 115 -10.81 -9.44 -4.02
CA LEU A 115 -11.61 -10.64 -3.77
C LEU A 115 -11.10 -11.85 -4.58
N ARG A 116 -10.72 -11.66 -5.84
CA ARG A 116 -10.14 -12.73 -6.67
C ARG A 116 -8.82 -13.23 -6.10
N VAL A 117 -7.96 -12.34 -5.64
CA VAL A 117 -6.70 -12.74 -5.00
C VAL A 117 -6.97 -13.59 -3.78
N GLU A 118 -7.91 -13.19 -2.92
CA GLU A 118 -8.28 -13.96 -1.74
C GLU A 118 -8.86 -15.33 -2.09
N GLN A 119 -9.71 -15.42 -3.11
CA GLN A 119 -10.27 -16.68 -3.59
C GLN A 119 -9.19 -17.60 -4.12
N ASP A 120 -8.20 -17.07 -4.85
CA ASP A 120 -7.08 -17.84 -5.36
C ASP A 120 -6.18 -18.37 -4.25
N LEU A 121 -5.97 -17.58 -3.19
CA LEU A 121 -5.18 -17.99 -2.02
C LEU A 121 -5.88 -19.05 -1.18
N ALA A 122 -7.20 -19.10 -1.19
CA ALA A 122 -8.00 -20.06 -0.44
C ALA A 122 -8.10 -21.45 -1.10
N ARG A 123 -7.59 -21.60 -2.31
CA ARG A 123 -7.61 -22.89 -3.03
C ARG A 123 -6.58 -23.88 -2.53
#